data_6bf2d12b0195c5d7f4b6a41b1bfb1047
#
_entry.id   6bf2d12b0195c5d7f4b6a41b1bfb1047
#
_cell.length_a   1.000
_cell.length_b   1.000
_cell.length_c   1.000
_cell.angle_alpha   90.00
_cell.angle_beta   90.00
_cell.angle_gamma   90.00
#
_symmetry.space_group_name_H-M   'P 1'
#
loop_
_entity.id
_entity.type
_entity.pdbx_description
1 polymer ?
#
loop_
_entity_poly.entity_id
_entity_poly.type
_entity_poly.pdbx_seq_one_letter_code
_entity_poly.pdbx_strand_id
1 'polypeptide(L)'
;CQLAGRHFLENGGGKIINIASMLSFLGGYTVAAYAASKGGVAQLTKALSNEWAGKNININALAPGYMATALNTAIINDPVRSKEILDRIPARRWGQPGDMKGAVIFLASGASDYLNGAIIPVDGGFLSR
;
A
#
# COMPACT_ATOMS: atom_id res chain seq x y z
N CYS A 1 10.83 7.25 6.21
CA CYS A 1 10.02 8.41 6.65
C CYS A 1 10.86 9.46 7.38
N GLN A 2 11.69 9.11 8.39
CA GLN A 2 12.38 10.10 9.23
C GLN A 2 13.24 11.11 8.44
N LEU A 3 14.09 10.64 7.53
CA LEU A 3 14.95 11.54 6.71
C LEU A 3 14.12 12.44 5.78
N ALA A 4 13.12 11.87 5.10
CA ALA A 4 12.21 12.65 4.26
C ALA A 4 11.43 13.68 5.08
N GLY A 5 10.92 13.28 6.25
CA GLY A 5 10.21 14.18 7.16
C GLY A 5 11.05 15.36 7.62
N ARG A 6 12.31 15.15 8.01
CA ARG A 6 13.23 16.25 8.35
C ARG A 6 13.41 17.22 7.18
N HIS A 7 13.68 16.69 5.99
CA HIS A 7 13.83 17.51 4.80
C HIS A 7 12.56 18.34 4.51
N PHE A 8 11.39 17.73 4.59
CA PHE A 8 10.13 18.44 4.33
C PHE A 8 9.78 19.48 5.40
N LEU A 9 10.11 19.23 6.67
CA LEU A 9 9.93 20.21 7.74
C LEU A 9 10.76 21.48 7.51
N GLU A 10 11.95 21.34 6.93
CA GLU A 10 12.86 22.44 6.62
C GLU A 10 12.51 23.15 5.30
N ASN A 11 11.79 22.47 4.39
CA ASN A 11 11.52 22.96 3.03
C ASN A 11 10.03 23.19 2.72
N GLY A 12 9.19 23.37 3.74
CA GLY A 12 7.81 23.84 3.56
C GLY A 12 6.77 22.75 3.28
N GLY A 13 7.14 21.47 3.39
CA GLY A 13 6.20 20.37 3.26
C GLY A 13 6.53 19.38 2.16
N GLY A 14 5.68 18.38 2.00
CA GLY A 14 5.87 17.34 0.99
C GLY A 14 4.94 16.15 1.14
N LYS A 15 5.13 15.13 0.30
CA LYS A 15 4.30 13.94 0.30
C LYS A 15 5.13 12.68 0.46
N ILE A 16 4.72 11.81 1.38
CA ILE A 16 5.32 10.50 1.63
C ILE A 16 4.30 9.44 1.29
N ILE A 17 4.69 8.51 0.41
CA ILE A 17 3.85 7.37 0.03
C ILE A 17 4.55 6.10 0.48
N ASN A 18 4.04 5.48 1.53
CA ASN A 18 4.53 4.21 2.01
C ASN A 18 3.92 3.04 1.21
N ILE A 19 4.65 1.93 1.13
CA ILE A 19 4.11 0.70 0.52
C ILE A 19 3.76 -0.29 1.63
N ALA A 20 2.47 -0.34 1.93
CA ALA A 20 1.84 -1.31 2.81
C ALA A 20 1.54 -2.62 2.06
N SER A 21 0.47 -3.31 2.40
CA SER A 21 -0.02 -4.52 1.75
C SER A 21 -1.50 -4.72 2.13
N MET A 22 -2.23 -5.53 1.37
CA MET A 22 -3.50 -6.05 1.87
C MET A 22 -3.31 -6.82 3.20
N LEU A 23 -2.12 -7.37 3.47
CA LEU A 23 -1.78 -7.99 4.76
C LEU A 23 -1.55 -6.96 5.89
N SER A 24 -1.70 -5.68 5.63
CA SER A 24 -1.87 -4.66 6.68
C SER A 24 -3.27 -4.69 7.31
N PHE A 25 -4.24 -5.36 6.65
CA PHE A 25 -5.63 -5.48 7.09
C PHE A 25 -6.01 -6.93 7.46
N LEU A 26 -5.29 -7.90 6.91
CA LEU A 26 -5.57 -9.32 7.06
C LEU A 26 -4.34 -10.05 7.60
N GLY A 27 -4.58 -11.18 8.28
CA GLY A 27 -3.54 -12.16 8.54
C GLY A 27 -3.15 -12.93 7.27
N GLY A 28 -1.86 -13.21 7.11
CA GLY A 28 -1.37 -14.05 6.02
C GLY A 28 -1.05 -15.46 6.51
N TYR A 29 -1.39 -16.48 5.73
CA TYR A 29 -1.01 -17.85 6.03
C TYR A 29 0.49 -18.05 5.75
N THR A 30 1.23 -18.60 6.71
CA THR A 30 2.68 -18.85 6.67
C THR A 30 3.59 -17.61 6.50
N VAL A 31 3.05 -16.40 6.63
CA VAL A 31 3.78 -15.13 6.43
C VAL A 31 3.59 -14.16 7.61
N ALA A 32 3.58 -14.67 8.84
CA ALA A 32 3.30 -13.87 10.05
C ALA A 32 4.24 -12.65 10.18
N ALA A 33 5.55 -12.83 9.99
CA ALA A 33 6.52 -11.74 10.08
C ALA A 33 6.28 -10.66 9.01
N TYR A 34 5.93 -11.05 7.79
CA TYR A 34 5.57 -10.12 6.73
C TYR A 34 4.29 -9.34 7.07
N ALA A 35 3.23 -10.04 7.52
CA ALA A 35 1.98 -9.39 7.93
C ALA A 35 2.22 -8.39 9.07
N ALA A 36 3.01 -8.78 10.10
CA ALA A 36 3.39 -7.89 11.19
C ALA A 36 4.14 -6.64 10.67
N SER A 37 5.10 -6.81 9.75
CA SER A 37 5.84 -5.69 9.17
C SER A 37 4.93 -4.74 8.40
N LYS A 38 3.99 -5.26 7.62
CA LYS A 38 3.07 -4.46 6.81
C LYS A 38 1.95 -3.82 7.64
N GLY A 39 1.51 -4.47 8.72
CA GLY A 39 0.68 -3.86 9.75
C GLY A 39 1.40 -2.69 10.42
N GLY A 40 2.70 -2.87 10.76
CA GLY A 40 3.54 -1.81 11.30
C GLY A 40 3.65 -0.60 10.36
N VAL A 41 3.84 -0.82 9.05
CA VAL A 41 3.86 0.26 8.05
C VAL A 41 2.54 1.04 8.03
N ALA A 42 1.40 0.35 8.11
CA ALA A 42 0.10 1.01 8.14
C ALA A 42 -0.06 1.89 9.39
N GLN A 43 0.30 1.38 10.57
CA GLN A 43 0.22 2.16 11.82
C GLN A 43 1.24 3.31 11.84
N LEU A 44 2.47 3.10 11.34
CA LEU A 44 3.46 4.16 11.19
C LEU A 44 2.93 5.29 10.29
N THR A 45 2.27 4.96 9.18
CA THR A 45 1.66 5.95 8.28
C THR A 45 0.64 6.82 9.02
N LYS A 46 -0.24 6.21 9.81
CA LYS A 46 -1.25 6.93 10.62
C LYS A 46 -0.61 7.80 11.71
N ALA A 47 0.36 7.24 12.45
CA ALA A 47 1.02 7.95 13.53
C ALA A 47 1.74 9.21 13.01
N LEU A 48 2.55 9.07 11.96
CA LEU A 48 3.28 10.20 11.38
C LEU A 48 2.35 11.22 10.71
N SER A 49 1.20 10.79 10.18
CA SER A 49 0.21 11.74 9.66
C SER A 49 -0.34 12.64 10.76
N ASN A 50 -0.63 12.08 11.94
CA ASN A 50 -1.08 12.86 13.10
C ASN A 50 -0.04 13.90 13.56
N GLU A 51 1.26 13.54 13.47
CA GLU A 51 2.34 14.44 13.89
C GLU A 51 2.65 15.55 12.86
N TRP A 52 2.47 15.28 11.56
CA TRP A 52 3.03 16.11 10.51
C TRP A 52 2.01 16.74 9.56
N ALA A 53 0.73 16.35 9.59
CA ALA A 53 -0.29 16.91 8.72
C ALA A 53 -0.39 18.44 8.85
N GLY A 54 -0.37 18.98 10.08
CA GLY A 54 -0.37 20.41 10.34
C GLY A 54 0.88 21.17 9.90
N LYS A 55 1.89 20.45 9.40
CA LYS A 55 3.17 20.97 8.91
C LYS A 55 3.29 20.86 7.38
N ASN A 56 2.17 20.74 6.69
CA ASN A 56 2.09 20.58 5.23
C ASN A 56 2.80 19.33 4.71
N ILE A 57 2.79 18.23 5.49
CA ILE A 57 3.33 16.94 5.05
C ILE A 57 2.20 15.93 5.02
N ASN A 58 1.90 15.41 3.82
CA ASN A 58 0.94 14.33 3.64
C ASN A 58 1.65 12.98 3.67
N ILE A 59 1.17 12.08 4.52
CA ILE A 59 1.68 10.72 4.59
C ILE A 59 0.54 9.74 4.38
N ASN A 60 0.62 8.96 3.32
CA ASN A 60 -0.34 7.94 2.98
C ASN A 60 0.37 6.65 2.60
N ALA A 61 -0.36 5.55 2.49
CA ALA A 61 0.18 4.29 2.03
C ALA A 61 -0.67 3.68 0.93
N LEU A 62 -0.01 2.99 0.00
CA LEU A 62 -0.66 2.08 -0.92
C LEU A 62 -0.57 0.65 -0.36
N ALA A 63 -1.65 -0.08 -0.46
CA ALA A 63 -1.74 -1.49 -0.06
C ALA A 63 -2.01 -2.36 -1.30
N PRO A 64 -0.95 -2.80 -2.00
CA PRO A 64 -1.11 -3.68 -3.15
C PRO A 64 -1.72 -5.02 -2.75
N GLY A 65 -2.57 -5.55 -3.64
CA GLY A 65 -3.04 -6.93 -3.60
C GLY A 65 -2.04 -7.91 -4.23
N TYR A 66 -2.55 -8.97 -4.81
CA TYR A 66 -1.75 -9.95 -5.53
C TYR A 66 -1.29 -9.39 -6.88
N MET A 67 0.01 -9.10 -6.99
CA MET A 67 0.62 -8.50 -8.16
C MET A 67 1.47 -9.51 -8.93
N ALA A 68 1.40 -9.48 -10.26
CA ALA A 68 2.24 -10.30 -11.14
C ALA A 68 3.66 -9.71 -11.19
N THR A 69 4.46 -10.09 -10.23
CA THR A 69 5.87 -9.68 -10.09
C THR A 69 6.75 -10.91 -9.85
N ALA A 70 8.05 -10.75 -9.94
CA ALA A 70 9.03 -11.81 -9.69
C ALA A 70 8.82 -12.52 -8.33
N LEU A 71 8.37 -11.77 -7.31
CA LEU A 71 8.07 -12.31 -5.98
C LEU A 71 6.97 -13.39 -6.01
N ASN A 72 6.01 -13.27 -6.90
CA ASN A 72 4.85 -14.15 -6.97
C ASN A 72 4.95 -15.21 -8.08
N THR A 73 6.07 -15.31 -8.81
CA THR A 73 6.25 -16.24 -9.94
C THR A 73 5.94 -17.69 -9.57
N ALA A 74 6.41 -18.16 -8.41
CA ALA A 74 6.16 -19.52 -7.95
C ALA A 74 4.66 -19.80 -7.73
N ILE A 75 3.93 -18.83 -7.20
CA ILE A 75 2.49 -18.96 -6.95
C ILE A 75 1.70 -18.86 -8.26
N ILE A 76 2.10 -17.98 -9.16
CA ILE A 76 1.46 -17.81 -10.47
C ILE A 76 1.58 -19.08 -11.32
N ASN A 77 2.74 -19.75 -11.24
CA ASN A 77 3.02 -20.97 -11.99
C ASN A 77 2.41 -22.24 -11.34
N ASP A 78 1.89 -22.16 -10.13
CA ASP A 78 1.13 -23.22 -9.50
C ASP A 78 -0.35 -23.09 -9.88
N PRO A 79 -0.89 -23.98 -10.74
CA PRO A 79 -2.24 -23.81 -11.27
C PRO A 79 -3.33 -23.90 -10.19
N VAL A 80 -3.09 -24.66 -9.12
CA VAL A 80 -4.05 -24.81 -8.02
C VAL A 80 -4.07 -23.54 -7.19
N ARG A 81 -2.92 -23.10 -6.70
CA ARG A 81 -2.82 -21.90 -5.85
C ARG A 81 -3.20 -20.63 -6.61
N SER A 82 -2.75 -20.53 -7.88
CA SER A 82 -3.11 -19.38 -8.72
C SER A 82 -4.62 -19.27 -8.91
N LYS A 83 -5.30 -20.41 -9.15
CA LYS A 83 -6.76 -20.44 -9.28
C LYS A 83 -7.46 -20.03 -7.99
N GLU A 84 -7.05 -20.57 -6.84
CA GLU A 84 -7.63 -20.23 -5.53
C GLU A 84 -7.52 -18.71 -5.25
N ILE A 85 -6.40 -18.09 -5.57
CA ILE A 85 -6.20 -16.65 -5.41
C ILE A 85 -7.10 -15.88 -6.37
N LEU A 86 -7.12 -16.25 -7.66
CA LEU A 86 -7.94 -15.59 -8.68
C LEU A 86 -9.43 -15.68 -8.36
N ASP A 87 -9.90 -16.80 -7.79
CA ASP A 87 -11.29 -16.96 -7.37
C ASP A 87 -11.68 -15.99 -6.25
N ARG A 88 -10.71 -15.54 -5.46
CA ARG A 88 -10.89 -14.55 -4.40
C ARG A 88 -10.79 -13.09 -4.87
N ILE A 89 -10.18 -12.83 -6.02
CA ILE A 89 -10.05 -11.47 -6.56
C ILE A 89 -11.29 -11.16 -7.42
N PRO A 90 -12.15 -10.20 -7.07
CA PRO A 90 -13.31 -9.82 -7.88
C PRO A 90 -12.95 -9.45 -9.33
N ALA A 91 -11.82 -8.76 -9.53
CA ALA A 91 -11.31 -8.38 -10.86
C ALA A 91 -10.86 -9.57 -11.72
N ARG A 92 -10.80 -10.80 -11.17
CA ARG A 92 -10.45 -12.05 -11.86
C ARG A 92 -9.12 -12.04 -12.59
N ARG A 93 -8.20 -11.22 -12.17
CA ARG A 93 -6.83 -11.14 -12.70
C ARG A 93 -5.82 -10.79 -11.63
N TRP A 94 -4.58 -11.16 -11.87
CA TRP A 94 -3.43 -10.62 -11.14
C TRP A 94 -3.29 -9.12 -11.44
N GLY A 95 -2.96 -8.32 -10.43
CA GLY A 95 -2.58 -6.94 -10.63
C GLY A 95 -1.26 -6.85 -11.41
N GLN A 96 -1.10 -5.79 -12.17
CA GLN A 96 0.15 -5.47 -12.84
C GLN A 96 0.82 -4.27 -12.16
N PRO A 97 2.15 -4.14 -12.19
CA PRO A 97 2.83 -2.95 -11.64
C PRO A 97 2.26 -1.63 -12.17
N GLY A 98 1.77 -1.63 -13.42
CA GLY A 98 1.11 -0.49 -14.03
C GLY A 98 -0.18 -0.06 -13.34
N ASP A 99 -0.90 -0.98 -12.68
CA ASP A 99 -2.15 -0.67 -11.97
C ASP A 99 -1.92 0.27 -10.76
N MET A 100 -0.68 0.35 -10.26
CA MET A 100 -0.32 1.24 -9.16
C MET A 100 -0.15 2.71 -9.60
N LYS A 101 0.12 2.97 -10.89
CA LYS A 101 0.53 4.29 -11.37
C LYS A 101 -0.47 5.40 -11.04
N GLY A 102 -1.75 5.17 -11.30
CA GLY A 102 -2.79 6.16 -11.03
C GLY A 102 -2.85 6.57 -9.56
N ALA A 103 -2.80 5.61 -8.66
CA ALA A 103 -2.83 5.86 -7.22
C ALA A 103 -1.57 6.60 -6.73
N VAL A 104 -0.39 6.26 -7.27
CA VAL A 104 0.87 6.97 -6.97
C VAL A 104 0.79 8.43 -7.43
N ILE A 105 0.35 8.68 -8.68
CA ILE A 105 0.22 10.03 -9.24
C ILE A 105 -0.78 10.85 -8.42
N PHE A 106 -1.94 10.28 -8.09
CA PHE A 106 -2.94 10.93 -7.23
C PHE A 106 -2.33 11.32 -5.88
N LEU A 107 -1.67 10.39 -5.19
CA LEU A 107 -1.08 10.65 -3.87
C LEU A 107 0.12 11.61 -3.92
N ALA A 108 0.83 11.68 -5.03
CA ALA A 108 1.99 12.57 -5.20
C ALA A 108 1.60 13.98 -5.66
N SER A 109 0.35 14.20 -6.06
CA SER A 109 -0.13 15.47 -6.61
C SER A 109 -0.96 16.28 -5.62
N GLY A 110 -1.27 17.54 -5.95
CA GLY A 110 -2.19 18.39 -5.21
C GLY A 110 -3.63 17.84 -5.10
N ALA A 111 -4.01 16.87 -5.95
CA ALA A 111 -5.33 16.22 -5.88
C ALA A 111 -5.57 15.47 -4.54
N SER A 112 -4.51 15.19 -3.78
CA SER A 112 -4.59 14.50 -2.48
C SER A 112 -4.20 15.40 -1.30
N ASP A 113 -4.26 16.73 -1.42
CA ASP A 113 -3.78 17.63 -0.36
C ASP A 113 -4.54 17.50 0.96
N TYR A 114 -5.82 17.10 0.91
CA TYR A 114 -6.62 16.88 2.12
C TYR A 114 -6.64 15.41 2.57
N LEU A 115 -5.86 14.53 1.91
CA LEU A 115 -5.76 13.11 2.26
C LEU A 115 -4.50 12.87 3.10
N ASN A 116 -4.69 12.37 4.33
CA ASN A 116 -3.58 12.08 5.23
C ASN A 116 -3.88 10.85 6.09
N GLY A 117 -2.89 10.00 6.32
CA GLY A 117 -3.01 8.78 7.11
C GLY A 117 -3.79 7.64 6.43
N ALA A 118 -4.16 7.79 5.17
CA ALA A 118 -4.92 6.78 4.44
C ALA A 118 -4.06 5.58 4.05
N ILE A 119 -4.65 4.39 4.12
CA ILE A 119 -4.09 3.15 3.59
C ILE A 119 -4.99 2.71 2.44
N ILE A 120 -4.56 2.93 1.21
CA ILE A 120 -5.39 2.77 0.01
C ILE A 120 -5.13 1.41 -0.63
N PRO A 121 -6.13 0.49 -0.62
CA PRO A 121 -6.01 -0.77 -1.34
C PRO A 121 -5.99 -0.57 -2.86
N VAL A 122 -5.07 -1.29 -3.53
CA VAL A 122 -5.04 -1.45 -4.99
C VAL A 122 -4.92 -2.95 -5.25
N ASP A 123 -6.02 -3.66 -5.15
CA ASP A 123 -6.06 -5.11 -4.92
C ASP A 123 -7.08 -5.87 -5.79
N GLY A 124 -7.71 -5.19 -6.75
CA GLY A 124 -8.74 -5.79 -7.59
C GLY A 124 -10.02 -6.18 -6.83
N GLY A 125 -10.24 -5.59 -5.65
CA GLY A 125 -11.40 -5.84 -4.79
C GLY A 125 -11.20 -7.01 -3.81
N PHE A 126 -9.98 -7.49 -3.61
CA PHE A 126 -9.71 -8.63 -2.72
C PHE A 126 -10.19 -8.38 -1.28
N LEU A 127 -10.03 -7.17 -0.76
CA LEU A 127 -10.44 -6.78 0.60
C LEU A 127 -11.93 -6.45 0.72
N SER A 128 -12.67 -6.43 -0.38
CA SER A 128 -14.11 -6.13 -0.38
C SER A 128 -14.99 -7.35 -0.09
N ARG A 129 -14.37 -8.52 0.16
CA ARG A 129 -15.07 -9.80 0.39
C ARG A 129 -14.73 -10.39 1.74
#